data_6a15373f0eea97b6a32a1a6ab4400c64
#
_entry.id   6a15373f0eea97b6a32a1a6ab4400c64
#
_cell.length_a   1.000
_cell.length_b   1.000
_cell.length_c   1.000
_cell.angle_alpha   90.00
_cell.angle_beta   90.00
_cell.angle_gamma   90.00
#
_symmetry.space_group_name_H-M   'P 1'
#
loop_
_entity.id
_entity.type
_entity.pdbx_description
1 polymer ?
#
loop_
_entity_poly.entity_id
_entity_poly.type
_entity_poly.pdbx_seq_one_letter_code
_entity_poly.pdbx_strand_id
1 'polypeptide(L)'
;MKTFLHEVAEDLYARYGEGLSERAILFPSRRARLFFVDALTGIAGRPMWQPRWVTVDDLTTEISGLRTGDRVRLITELYKIYSEYHAEPFDKFYFWGDMLLTDFDTIDKYRIDAAMLFRNISEIKDCLLYTS
;
A
#
# COMPACT_ATOMS: atom_id res chain seq x y z
N MET A 1 -27.28 18.18 -4.06
CA MET A 1 -27.28 16.72 -4.22
C MET A 1 -26.42 16.16 -3.09
N LYS A 2 -26.97 15.33 -2.21
CA LYS A 2 -26.20 14.73 -1.12
C LYS A 2 -25.20 13.74 -1.74
N THR A 3 -23.98 13.71 -1.23
CA THR A 3 -22.98 12.73 -1.66
C THR A 3 -23.15 11.45 -0.87
N PHE A 4 -22.69 10.32 -1.41
CA PHE A 4 -22.71 9.02 -0.71
C PHE A 4 -22.11 9.11 0.71
N LEU A 5 -20.98 9.78 0.88
CA LEU A 5 -20.36 9.93 2.21
C LEU A 5 -21.21 10.77 3.18
N HIS A 6 -22.00 11.71 2.67
CA HIS A 6 -22.93 12.48 3.50
C HIS A 6 -24.09 11.58 4.00
N GLU A 7 -24.64 10.74 3.12
CA GLU A 7 -25.70 9.79 3.49
C GLU A 7 -25.19 8.75 4.52
N VAL A 8 -23.97 8.26 4.34
CA VAL A 8 -23.32 7.35 5.31
C VAL A 8 -23.11 8.06 6.66
N ALA A 9 -22.70 9.32 6.66
CA ALA A 9 -22.52 10.09 7.89
C ALA A 9 -23.87 10.32 8.62
N GLU A 10 -24.93 10.61 7.88
CA GLU A 10 -26.30 10.73 8.45
C GLU A 10 -26.76 9.43 9.09
N ASP A 11 -26.61 8.31 8.37
CA ASP A 11 -27.03 6.99 8.87
C ASP A 11 -26.24 6.57 10.11
N LEU A 12 -24.92 6.73 10.10
CA LEU A 12 -24.07 6.41 11.24
C LEU A 12 -24.37 7.30 12.45
N TYR A 13 -24.57 8.60 12.24
CA TYR A 13 -24.91 9.50 13.33
C TYR A 13 -26.31 9.23 13.90
N ALA A 14 -27.27 8.89 13.05
CA ALA A 14 -28.62 8.52 13.49
C ALA A 14 -28.62 7.23 14.33
N ARG A 15 -27.76 6.26 14.00
CA ARG A 15 -27.67 4.98 14.73
C ARG A 15 -26.89 5.07 16.03
N TYR A 16 -25.81 5.82 16.04
CA TYR A 16 -24.82 5.75 17.14
C TYR A 16 -24.69 7.05 17.92
N GLY A 17 -25.07 8.20 17.34
CA GLY A 17 -24.95 9.49 18.02
C GLY A 17 -23.56 9.73 18.58
N GLU A 18 -23.47 10.04 19.87
CA GLU A 18 -22.21 10.24 20.58
C GLU A 18 -21.39 8.95 20.76
N GLY A 19 -22.02 7.78 20.77
CA GLY A 19 -21.36 6.49 20.81
C GLY A 19 -20.53 6.17 19.56
N LEU A 20 -20.58 7.04 18.56
CA LEU A 20 -19.71 6.95 17.39
C LEU A 20 -18.22 7.11 17.77
N SER A 21 -17.93 7.86 18.82
CA SER A 21 -16.58 8.06 19.34
C SER A 21 -15.88 6.77 19.81
N GLU A 22 -16.64 5.76 20.19
CA GLU A 22 -16.10 4.47 20.65
C GLU A 22 -15.84 3.47 19.50
N ARG A 23 -16.09 3.90 18.25
CA ARG A 23 -15.99 3.07 17.08
C ARG A 23 -14.80 3.42 16.20
N ALA A 24 -14.34 2.41 15.45
CA ALA A 24 -13.37 2.61 14.38
C ALA A 24 -14.09 2.63 13.04
N ILE A 25 -13.79 3.63 12.22
CA ILE A 25 -14.33 3.75 10.86
C ILE A 25 -13.18 3.56 9.87
N LEU A 26 -13.33 2.56 9.00
CA LEU A 26 -12.36 2.22 7.98
C LEU A 26 -12.68 2.95 6.67
N PHE A 27 -11.67 3.62 6.12
CA PHE A 27 -11.75 4.34 4.85
C PHE A 27 -10.82 3.75 3.80
N PRO A 28 -11.21 3.76 2.52
CA PRO A 28 -10.33 3.36 1.42
C PRO A 28 -9.19 4.35 1.19
N SER A 29 -9.34 5.61 1.61
CA SER A 29 -8.32 6.64 1.47
C SER A 29 -8.48 7.76 2.51
N ARG A 30 -7.38 8.47 2.77
CA ARG A 30 -7.38 9.65 3.65
C ARG A 30 -8.28 10.77 3.13
N ARG A 31 -8.43 10.90 1.81
CA ARG A 31 -9.32 11.89 1.19
C ARG A 31 -10.80 11.60 1.50
N ALA A 32 -11.23 10.35 1.40
CA ALA A 32 -12.60 9.95 1.74
C ALA A 32 -12.95 10.30 3.19
N ARG A 33 -11.98 10.11 4.11
CA ARG A 33 -12.14 10.53 5.50
C ARG A 33 -12.43 12.03 5.64
N LEU A 34 -11.71 12.90 4.92
CA LEU A 34 -11.91 14.35 5.03
C LEU A 34 -13.33 14.76 4.67
N PHE A 35 -13.86 14.25 3.58
CA PHE A 35 -15.25 14.53 3.16
C PHE A 35 -16.29 13.98 4.14
N PHE A 36 -16.01 12.82 4.72
CA PHE A 36 -16.89 12.23 5.73
C PHE A 36 -16.90 13.07 7.02
N VAL A 37 -15.74 13.51 7.49
CA VAL A 37 -15.62 14.34 8.69
C VAL A 37 -16.34 15.67 8.49
N ASP A 38 -16.20 16.29 7.34
CA ASP A 38 -16.91 17.54 6.99
C ASP A 38 -18.43 17.34 7.05
N ALA A 39 -18.93 16.28 6.41
CA ALA A 39 -20.34 15.92 6.45
C ALA A 39 -20.83 15.65 7.89
N LEU A 40 -20.09 14.85 8.66
CA LEU A 40 -20.44 14.50 10.04
C LEU A 40 -20.47 15.72 10.94
N THR A 41 -19.53 16.65 10.77
CA THR A 41 -19.47 17.89 11.55
C THR A 41 -20.71 18.76 11.27
N GLY A 42 -21.13 18.87 10.00
CA GLY A 42 -22.34 19.59 9.61
C GLY A 42 -23.61 18.95 10.17
N ILE A 43 -23.68 17.62 10.23
CA ILE A 43 -24.84 16.87 10.75
C ILE A 43 -24.92 16.97 12.28
N ALA A 44 -23.79 16.80 12.97
CA ALA A 44 -23.76 16.82 14.43
C ALA A 44 -24.14 18.19 15.02
N GLY A 45 -23.77 19.30 14.37
CA GLY A 45 -24.08 20.67 14.78
C GLY A 45 -23.53 21.07 16.15
N ARG A 46 -22.77 20.22 16.81
CA ARG A 46 -22.16 20.41 18.13
C ARG A 46 -20.81 19.70 18.22
N PRO A 47 -19.92 20.13 19.12
CA PRO A 47 -18.68 19.41 19.39
C PRO A 47 -18.94 17.97 19.82
N MET A 48 -18.21 17.03 19.24
CA MET A 48 -18.24 15.61 19.61
C MET A 48 -16.84 15.03 19.57
N TRP A 49 -16.60 13.98 20.34
CA TRP A 49 -15.38 13.21 20.25
C TRP A 49 -15.34 12.43 18.92
N GLN A 50 -14.25 12.58 18.20
CA GLN A 50 -14.13 11.91 16.92
C GLN A 50 -13.91 10.40 17.12
N PRO A 51 -14.48 9.56 16.24
CA PRO A 51 -14.19 8.13 16.20
C PRO A 51 -12.73 7.87 15.78
N ARG A 52 -12.28 6.64 16.01
CA ARG A 52 -10.98 6.21 15.49
C ARG A 52 -11.06 6.09 13.95
N TRP A 53 -10.22 6.85 13.28
CA TRP A 53 -10.11 6.82 11.82
C TRP A 53 -8.98 5.87 11.42
N VAL A 54 -9.28 4.93 10.53
CA VAL A 54 -8.31 3.96 10.04
C VAL A 54 -8.43 3.90 8.51
N THR A 55 -7.33 3.91 7.79
CA THR A 55 -7.32 3.55 6.37
C THR A 55 -7.00 2.07 6.20
N VAL A 56 -7.26 1.52 4.99
CA VAL A 56 -6.88 0.13 4.69
C VAL A 56 -5.37 -0.06 4.88
N ASP A 57 -4.55 0.90 4.44
CA ASP A 57 -3.10 0.85 4.61
C ASP A 57 -2.68 0.90 6.08
N ASP A 58 -3.31 1.77 6.89
CA ASP A 58 -3.04 1.84 8.33
C ASP A 58 -3.41 0.52 9.02
N LEU A 59 -4.56 -0.07 8.65
CA LEU A 59 -5.03 -1.33 9.21
C LEU A 59 -4.11 -2.49 8.84
N THR A 60 -3.73 -2.59 7.57
CA THR A 60 -2.81 -3.64 7.11
C THR A 60 -1.44 -3.52 7.75
N THR A 61 -0.93 -2.29 7.92
CA THR A 61 0.32 -2.01 8.63
C THR A 61 0.24 -2.43 10.10
N GLU A 62 -0.88 -2.13 10.76
CA GLU A 62 -1.09 -2.48 12.17
C GLU A 62 -1.17 -4.00 12.37
N ILE A 63 -1.89 -4.70 11.50
CA ILE A 63 -2.07 -6.16 11.58
C ILE A 63 -0.79 -6.90 11.22
N SER A 64 -0.09 -6.48 10.17
CA SER A 64 1.12 -7.15 9.68
C SER A 64 2.38 -6.81 10.47
N GLY A 65 2.38 -5.65 11.16
CA GLY A 65 3.59 -5.08 11.76
C GLY A 65 4.62 -4.60 10.74
N LEU A 66 4.32 -4.67 9.44
CA LEU A 66 5.19 -4.26 8.35
C LEU A 66 4.95 -2.79 8.01
N ARG A 67 6.00 -2.11 7.56
CA ARG A 67 5.92 -0.74 7.06
C ARG A 67 6.26 -0.72 5.58
N THR A 68 5.51 0.06 4.82
CA THR A 68 5.86 0.33 3.43
C THR A 68 7.20 1.04 3.38
N GLY A 69 8.16 0.46 2.66
CA GLY A 69 9.48 1.05 2.46
C GLY A 69 9.43 2.25 1.52
N ASP A 70 10.28 3.23 1.78
CA ASP A 70 10.54 4.29 0.81
C ASP A 70 11.22 3.70 -0.44
N ARG A 71 10.70 4.06 -1.63
CA ARG A 71 11.14 3.45 -2.89
C ARG A 71 12.62 3.69 -3.17
N VAL A 72 13.11 4.89 -2.93
CA VAL A 72 14.54 5.22 -3.14
C VAL A 72 15.42 4.41 -2.20
N ARG A 73 14.99 4.26 -0.95
CA ARG A 73 15.70 3.42 0.02
C ARG A 73 15.73 1.96 -0.42
N LEU A 74 14.62 1.41 -0.90
CA LEU A 74 14.56 0.03 -1.38
C LEU A 74 15.48 -0.19 -2.59
N ILE A 75 15.51 0.74 -3.55
CA ILE A 75 16.45 0.69 -4.69
C ILE A 75 17.90 0.75 -4.21
N THR A 76 18.18 1.58 -3.21
CA THR A 76 19.54 1.69 -2.65
C THR A 76 19.97 0.39 -1.96
N GLU A 77 19.09 -0.25 -1.21
CA GLU A 77 19.40 -1.54 -0.59
C GLU A 77 19.57 -2.65 -1.66
N LEU A 78 18.75 -2.65 -2.69
CA LEU A 78 18.89 -3.57 -3.82
C LEU A 78 20.21 -3.35 -4.56
N TYR A 79 20.63 -2.09 -4.75
CA TYR A 79 21.92 -1.77 -5.37
C TYR A 79 23.12 -2.27 -4.57
N LYS A 80 23.08 -2.24 -3.25
CA LYS A 80 24.16 -2.78 -2.42
C LYS A 80 24.41 -4.25 -2.72
N ILE A 81 23.34 -5.04 -2.83
CA ILE A 81 23.43 -6.47 -3.17
C ILE A 81 23.95 -6.62 -4.61
N TYR A 82 23.38 -5.86 -5.55
CA TYR A 82 23.78 -5.91 -6.96
C TYR A 82 25.23 -5.56 -7.19
N SER A 83 25.76 -4.53 -6.50
CA SER A 83 27.13 -4.07 -6.64
C SER A 83 28.20 -5.05 -6.14
N GLU A 84 27.80 -6.08 -5.37
CA GLU A 84 28.72 -7.17 -5.00
C GLU A 84 29.08 -8.07 -6.19
N TYR A 85 28.22 -8.10 -7.21
CA TYR A 85 28.37 -8.97 -8.39
C TYR A 85 28.65 -8.20 -9.68
N HIS A 86 28.32 -6.91 -9.72
CA HIS A 86 28.40 -6.09 -10.93
C HIS A 86 28.99 -4.71 -10.64
N ALA A 87 29.92 -4.28 -11.49
CA ALA A 87 30.60 -2.99 -11.38
C ALA A 87 29.86 -1.85 -12.11
N GLU A 88 28.54 -1.84 -12.09
CA GLU A 88 27.74 -0.81 -12.73
C GLU A 88 27.45 0.35 -11.76
N PRO A 89 27.54 1.62 -12.18
CA PRO A 89 27.27 2.77 -11.32
C PRO A 89 25.77 2.89 -10.99
N PHE A 90 25.46 3.49 -9.84
CA PHE A 90 24.10 3.58 -9.28
C PHE A 90 23.11 4.30 -10.20
N ASP A 91 23.52 5.32 -10.92
CA ASP A 91 22.68 6.09 -11.85
C ASP A 91 22.15 5.23 -13.00
N LYS A 92 22.93 4.28 -13.49
CA LYS A 92 22.49 3.31 -14.50
C LYS A 92 21.62 2.22 -13.89
N PHE A 93 22.00 1.73 -12.73
CA PHE A 93 21.23 0.72 -12.00
C PHE A 93 19.85 1.22 -11.60
N TYR A 94 19.73 2.50 -11.18
CA TYR A 94 18.50 3.05 -10.61
C TYR A 94 17.28 2.79 -11.48
N PHE A 95 17.40 2.96 -12.78
CA PHE A 95 16.27 2.86 -13.70
C PHE A 95 15.68 1.44 -13.76
N TRP A 96 16.51 0.45 -13.92
CA TRP A 96 16.03 -0.91 -14.00
C TRP A 96 15.90 -1.59 -12.61
N GLY A 97 16.60 -1.10 -11.61
CA GLY A 97 16.35 -1.46 -10.22
C GLY A 97 14.94 -1.08 -9.76
N ASP A 98 14.41 0.04 -10.24
CA ASP A 98 13.01 0.44 -10.05
C ASP A 98 12.02 -0.52 -10.72
N MET A 99 12.36 -1.02 -11.92
CA MET A 99 11.58 -2.08 -12.58
C MET A 99 11.58 -3.38 -11.79
N LEU A 100 12.75 -3.83 -11.32
CA LEU A 100 12.87 -5.04 -10.50
C LEU A 100 12.03 -4.98 -9.23
N LEU A 101 12.01 -3.84 -8.54
CA LEU A 101 11.15 -3.68 -7.37
C LEU A 101 9.66 -3.82 -7.71
N THR A 102 9.26 -3.36 -8.89
CA THR A 102 7.88 -3.52 -9.37
C THR A 102 7.56 -4.98 -9.68
N ASP A 103 8.52 -5.71 -10.25
CA ASP A 103 8.39 -7.14 -10.54
C ASP A 103 8.31 -7.95 -9.24
N PHE A 104 9.14 -7.64 -8.24
CA PHE A 104 9.08 -8.27 -6.92
C PHE A 104 7.74 -8.01 -6.23
N ASP A 105 7.23 -6.78 -6.26
CA ASP A 105 5.90 -6.44 -5.74
C ASP A 105 4.80 -7.25 -6.44
N THR A 106 4.94 -7.47 -7.74
CA THR A 106 4.02 -8.29 -8.52
C THR A 106 4.09 -9.76 -8.12
N ILE A 107 5.29 -10.33 -7.95
CA ILE A 107 5.51 -11.70 -7.49
C ILE A 107 4.86 -11.92 -6.13
N ASP A 108 5.09 -11.01 -5.19
CA ASP A 108 4.53 -11.05 -3.84
C ASP A 108 3.00 -10.91 -3.85
N LYS A 109 2.48 -9.99 -4.64
CA LYS A 109 1.03 -9.74 -4.78
C LYS A 109 0.27 -10.95 -5.30
N TYR A 110 0.84 -11.67 -6.25
CA TYR A 110 0.26 -12.90 -6.80
C TYR A 110 0.66 -14.15 -6.03
N ARG A 111 1.47 -14.03 -4.97
CA ARG A 111 1.97 -15.14 -4.16
C ARG A 111 2.66 -16.23 -4.99
N ILE A 112 3.44 -15.81 -5.98
CA ILE A 112 4.20 -16.71 -6.84
C ILE A 112 5.38 -17.24 -6.04
N ASP A 113 5.68 -18.53 -6.19
CA ASP A 113 6.92 -19.12 -5.67
C ASP A 113 8.11 -18.54 -6.44
N ALA A 114 8.79 -17.56 -5.83
CA ALA A 114 9.91 -16.86 -6.43
C ALA A 114 11.07 -17.80 -6.76
N ALA A 115 11.35 -18.80 -5.91
CA ALA A 115 12.42 -19.76 -6.13
C ALA A 115 12.16 -20.61 -7.37
N MET A 116 10.92 -21.06 -7.55
CA MET A 116 10.51 -21.81 -8.74
C MET A 116 10.54 -20.93 -10.00
N LEU A 117 10.05 -19.68 -9.90
CA LEU A 117 10.05 -18.73 -11.01
C LEU A 117 11.47 -18.45 -11.51
N PHE A 118 12.40 -18.13 -10.62
CA PHE A 118 13.78 -17.80 -11.00
C PHE A 118 14.55 -19.02 -11.50
N ARG A 119 14.26 -20.21 -11.00
CA ARG A 119 14.82 -21.47 -11.55
C ARG A 119 14.39 -21.67 -12.98
N ASN A 120 13.09 -21.52 -13.28
CA ASN A 120 12.55 -21.68 -14.64
C ASN A 120 13.16 -20.64 -15.60
N ILE A 121 13.35 -19.38 -15.16
CA ILE A 121 13.99 -18.35 -15.98
C ILE A 121 15.46 -18.72 -16.27
N SER A 122 16.19 -19.24 -15.29
CA SER A 122 17.57 -19.70 -15.49
C SER A 122 17.63 -20.85 -16.50
N GLU A 123 16.77 -21.85 -16.39
CA GLU A 123 16.70 -23.00 -17.32
C GLU A 123 16.38 -22.55 -18.75
N ILE A 124 15.46 -21.58 -18.93
CA ILE A 124 15.13 -21.00 -20.24
C ILE A 124 16.34 -20.28 -20.82
N LYS A 125 17.05 -19.48 -20.03
CA LYS A 125 18.27 -18.78 -20.44
C LYS A 125 19.34 -19.77 -20.90
N ASP A 126 19.59 -20.81 -20.13
CA ASP A 126 20.56 -21.83 -20.47
C ASP A 126 20.19 -22.56 -21.78
N CYS A 127 18.90 -22.91 -21.96
CA CYS A 127 18.40 -23.50 -23.18
C CYS A 127 18.60 -22.60 -24.40
N LEU A 128 18.36 -21.29 -24.28
CA LEU A 128 18.54 -20.32 -25.37
C LEU A 128 20.02 -20.11 -25.74
N LEU A 129 20.94 -20.20 -24.77
CA LEU A 129 22.37 -20.09 -25.01
C LEU A 129 22.97 -21.31 -25.71
N TYR A 130 22.35 -22.49 -25.55
CA TYR A 130 22.78 -23.72 -26.24
C TYR A 130 22.25 -23.85 -27.68
N THR A 131 21.27 -23.01 -28.09
CA THR A 131 20.66 -23.03 -29.43
C THR A 131 21.20 -21.95 -30.37
N SER A 132 22.15 -21.15 -29.93
CA SER A 132 22.87 -20.13 -30.72
C SER A 132 24.32 -20.54 -30.96
#